data_a4f0cb2856bfb48ffdd2ebfefa9ed4c6
#
_entry.id   a4f0cb2856bfb48ffdd2ebfefa9ed4c6
#
_cell.length_a   1.000
_cell.length_b   1.000
_cell.length_c   1.000
_cell.angle_alpha   90.00
_cell.angle_beta   90.00
_cell.angle_gamma   90.00
#
_symmetry.space_group_name_H-M   'P 1'
#
loop_
_entity.id
_entity.type
_entity.pdbx_description
1 polymer ?
#
loop_
_entity_poly.entity_id
_entity_poly.type
_entity_poly.pdbx_seq_one_letter_code
_entity_poly.pdbx_strand_id
1 'polypeptide(L)'
;MTKARKYFGALALISGATLSLVACGNNKHTNSSNVNKTNHKFSETVPVKSIKKGGTLTYALESDSPFTGIFLPELSDTTIDSEVQSPGLESLFSTDDQYKINNKGAATFKLNRKAKTITIEVKKGVKWSDGKQVNAKDVEFAYEIIANKDSKSQRYTESLADIVGLAEYHEGKSKKISGIEMPDGENGRKVVLHFKQMKPGMLQSGNGYFWECAEPYHYLKDVPFSKLLSSDKVRKSPLFFGPFRVSNIVRGQSVSWERNPYYWRGTPNFEKVTASVVSSSSATQAIKSHKFDIADVVNTQWDQTKNATDTNFIGEVPLSYNYLAFKVGKWDKKLGKNVENKNAKMNNPALRKAMAYAMNIDAVAKRYYQGLAFRVNTLIPEQFGDFSDSSIKGYPYNLKKANQLLDKAGYKKKGEFRVQPNGKKLTINLAVRNNATTAEPVWRNYIQQWKKIGLNVKFVGGRPMEFNNWVQAVQSDDPKIDVFEGGWSLSSEP
;
A
#
# COMPACT_ATOMS: atom_id res chain seq x y z
N MET A 1 -11.43 -4.20 38.48
CA MET A 1 -11.99 -4.95 37.35
C MET A 1 -11.77 -4.14 36.04
N THR A 2 -10.53 -3.84 35.67
CA THR A 2 -10.25 -2.95 34.51
C THR A 2 -8.81 -3.15 33.98
N LYS A 3 -8.41 -4.40 33.71
CA LYS A 3 -7.05 -4.65 33.17
C LYS A 3 -6.96 -5.70 32.04
N ALA A 4 -8.08 -6.19 31.52
CA ALA A 4 -8.08 -7.29 30.54
C ALA A 4 -8.32 -6.84 29.07
N ARG A 5 -8.26 -5.54 28.75
CA ARG A 5 -8.62 -5.01 27.42
C ARG A 5 -7.44 -4.67 26.49
N LYS A 6 -6.21 -5.05 26.81
CA LYS A 6 -5.02 -4.50 26.11
C LYS A 6 -4.24 -5.47 25.22
N TYR A 7 -4.72 -6.66 24.92
CA TYR A 7 -3.89 -7.67 24.24
C TYR A 7 -4.41 -8.18 22.91
N PHE A 8 -5.35 -7.48 22.27
CA PHE A 8 -5.78 -7.83 20.90
C PHE A 8 -5.10 -6.98 19.82
N GLY A 9 -4.00 -6.37 20.14
CA GLY A 9 -3.31 -5.42 19.30
C GLY A 9 -2.11 -5.96 18.52
N ALA A 10 -2.09 -7.21 18.11
CA ALA A 10 -0.91 -7.75 17.43
C ALA A 10 -1.21 -8.53 16.15
N LEU A 11 -2.38 -8.36 15.55
CA LEU A 11 -2.58 -8.57 14.13
C LEU A 11 -2.93 -7.21 13.52
N ALA A 12 -1.94 -6.34 13.42
CA ALA A 12 -2.00 -5.25 12.48
C ALA A 12 -1.81 -5.88 11.11
N LEU A 13 -2.90 -6.29 10.50
CA LEU A 13 -2.97 -6.54 9.08
C LEU A 13 -2.55 -5.23 8.41
N ILE A 14 -1.36 -5.19 7.83
CA ILE A 14 -0.99 -4.22 6.82
C ILE A 14 -1.63 -4.69 5.52
N SER A 15 -2.93 -4.89 5.56
CA SER A 15 -3.74 -4.78 4.36
C SER A 15 -3.83 -3.30 4.03
N GLY A 16 -4.10 -2.90 2.82
CA GLY A 16 -4.53 -1.54 2.52
C GLY A 16 -5.80 -1.13 3.29
N ALA A 17 -6.19 -1.86 4.30
CA ALA A 17 -7.01 -1.59 5.44
C ALA A 17 -6.08 -1.54 6.66
N THR A 18 -5.66 -0.35 7.08
CA THR A 18 -5.17 -0.13 8.43
C THR A 18 -6.31 -0.51 9.37
N LEU A 19 -6.29 -1.72 9.91
CA LEU A 19 -7.06 -2.02 11.10
C LEU A 19 -6.49 -1.13 12.21
N SER A 20 -7.11 0.03 12.37
CA SER A 20 -6.85 0.92 13.47
C SER A 20 -7.09 0.14 14.74
N LEU A 21 -6.02 -0.18 15.46
CA LEU A 21 -6.10 -0.72 16.80
C LEU A 21 -6.71 0.35 17.70
N VAL A 22 -8.04 0.42 17.72
CA VAL A 22 -8.75 1.24 18.70
C VAL A 22 -8.56 0.61 20.08
N ALA A 23 -7.57 1.11 20.80
CA ALA A 23 -7.54 0.97 22.24
C ALA A 23 -8.73 1.77 22.78
N CYS A 24 -9.71 1.09 23.38
CA CYS A 24 -10.88 1.69 23.99
C CYS A 24 -10.50 2.79 25.00
N GLY A 25 -10.54 4.03 24.58
CA GLY A 25 -10.69 5.22 25.37
C GLY A 25 -12.02 5.84 25.01
N ASN A 26 -12.87 6.06 26.01
CA ASN A 26 -14.17 6.68 25.87
C ASN A 26 -13.99 8.17 25.53
N ASN A 27 -13.65 8.49 24.29
CA ASN A 27 -13.72 9.83 23.74
C ASN A 27 -14.52 9.77 22.45
N LYS A 28 -15.67 10.40 22.48
CA LYS A 28 -16.44 10.74 21.31
C LYS A 28 -15.60 11.65 20.42
N HIS A 29 -14.79 11.10 19.54
CA HIS A 29 -14.24 11.82 18.42
C HIS A 29 -15.00 11.41 17.18
N THR A 30 -15.79 12.35 16.72
CA THR A 30 -16.57 12.35 15.50
C THR A 30 -15.65 12.45 14.29
N ASN A 31 -14.99 11.35 13.93
CA ASN A 31 -14.45 11.16 12.57
C ASN A 31 -15.40 10.30 11.74
N SER A 32 -16.70 10.51 11.91
CA SER A 32 -17.76 9.76 11.23
C SER A 32 -18.10 10.26 9.82
N SER A 33 -17.34 11.22 9.26
CA SER A 33 -17.78 11.88 8.02
C SER A 33 -17.66 11.02 6.76
N ASN A 34 -16.79 10.02 6.73
CA ASN A 34 -16.53 9.25 5.50
C ASN A 34 -17.33 7.95 5.39
N VAL A 35 -17.60 7.27 6.48
CA VAL A 35 -18.48 6.07 6.48
C VAL A 35 -19.89 6.42 6.02
N ASN A 36 -20.30 7.68 6.17
CA ASN A 36 -21.62 8.17 5.71
C ASN A 36 -21.74 8.31 4.17
N LYS A 37 -20.66 8.21 3.41
CA LYS A 37 -20.69 8.25 1.93
C LYS A 37 -20.99 6.91 1.30
N THR A 38 -20.74 5.82 2.01
CA THR A 38 -21.20 4.49 1.59
C THR A 38 -22.65 4.30 2.01
N ASN A 39 -23.41 3.54 1.24
CA ASN A 39 -24.80 3.20 1.58
C ASN A 39 -24.91 2.19 2.76
N HIS A 40 -23.78 1.79 3.33
CA HIS A 40 -23.70 0.77 4.37
C HIS A 40 -22.94 1.30 5.60
N LYS A 41 -23.42 0.94 6.78
CA LYS A 41 -22.75 1.21 8.05
C LYS A 41 -22.21 -0.10 8.60
N PHE A 42 -20.91 -0.18 8.77
CA PHE A 42 -20.23 -1.32 9.36
C PHE A 42 -19.68 -0.96 10.74
N SER A 43 -19.59 -1.96 11.63
CA SER A 43 -18.77 -1.86 12.82
C SER A 43 -17.30 -2.05 12.44
N GLU A 44 -16.41 -1.31 13.07
CA GLU A 44 -14.96 -1.50 12.90
C GLU A 44 -14.43 -2.64 13.80
N THR A 45 -15.23 -3.13 14.72
CA THR A 45 -14.81 -4.15 15.69
C THR A 45 -15.89 -5.20 15.90
N VAL A 46 -15.46 -6.40 16.27
CA VAL A 46 -16.34 -7.48 16.73
C VAL A 46 -16.21 -7.60 18.26
N PRO A 47 -17.33 -7.64 19.02
CA PRO A 47 -17.30 -7.89 20.45
C PRO A 47 -16.73 -9.26 20.77
N VAL A 48 -15.68 -9.33 21.57
CA VAL A 48 -15.08 -10.58 22.03
C VAL A 48 -15.56 -10.92 23.43
N LYS A 49 -16.27 -12.04 23.57
CA LYS A 49 -16.77 -12.52 24.87
C LYS A 49 -15.68 -13.21 25.68
N SER A 50 -14.80 -13.96 25.04
CA SER A 50 -13.69 -14.66 25.69
C SER A 50 -12.53 -14.85 24.71
N ILE A 51 -11.31 -14.87 25.24
CA ILE A 51 -10.09 -15.13 24.45
C ILE A 51 -9.82 -16.63 24.50
N LYS A 52 -9.84 -17.30 23.37
CA LYS A 52 -9.39 -18.68 23.22
C LYS A 52 -7.87 -18.70 23.05
N LYS A 53 -7.21 -19.71 23.59
CA LYS A 53 -5.77 -19.97 23.44
C LYS A 53 -5.56 -21.25 22.65
N GLY A 54 -4.50 -21.28 21.87
CA GLY A 54 -4.17 -22.44 21.02
C GLY A 54 -4.86 -22.42 19.65
N GLY A 55 -4.72 -23.51 18.92
CA GLY A 55 -5.32 -23.67 17.60
C GLY A 55 -4.68 -22.85 16.48
N THR A 56 -5.31 -22.92 15.31
CA THR A 56 -4.86 -22.23 14.09
C THR A 56 -5.87 -21.16 13.72
N LEU A 57 -5.39 -19.96 13.42
CA LEU A 57 -6.16 -18.91 12.76
C LEU A 57 -5.98 -19.04 11.25
N THR A 58 -7.07 -19.12 10.52
CA THR A 58 -7.06 -19.22 9.04
C THR A 58 -7.59 -17.94 8.42
N TYR A 59 -6.85 -17.41 7.46
CA TYR A 59 -7.20 -16.18 6.77
C TYR A 59 -7.22 -16.37 5.25
N ALA A 60 -8.34 -16.05 4.61
CA ALA A 60 -8.49 -15.99 3.16
C ALA A 60 -8.20 -14.58 2.66
N LEU A 61 -7.04 -14.39 2.04
CA LEU A 61 -6.63 -13.17 1.37
C LEU A 61 -7.16 -13.16 -0.06
N GLU A 62 -7.97 -12.18 -0.41
CA GLU A 62 -8.50 -12.08 -1.78
C GLU A 62 -7.48 -11.51 -2.73
N SER A 63 -7.12 -12.28 -3.75
CA SER A 63 -6.31 -11.81 -4.88
C SER A 63 -6.44 -12.74 -6.08
N ASP A 64 -6.64 -12.16 -7.27
CA ASP A 64 -6.60 -12.91 -8.53
C ASP A 64 -5.17 -13.11 -9.07
N SER A 65 -4.17 -12.62 -8.35
CA SER A 65 -2.75 -12.82 -8.65
C SER A 65 -2.02 -13.46 -7.49
N PRO A 66 -1.08 -14.37 -7.75
CA PRO A 66 -0.27 -14.97 -6.70
C PRO A 66 0.64 -13.91 -6.06
N PHE A 67 0.95 -14.07 -4.78
CA PHE A 67 2.00 -13.28 -4.16
C PHE A 67 3.38 -13.63 -4.74
N THR A 68 4.28 -12.65 -4.79
CA THR A 68 5.61 -12.84 -5.39
C THR A 68 6.55 -13.59 -4.45
N GLY A 69 6.32 -13.54 -3.13
CA GLY A 69 7.10 -14.20 -2.09
C GLY A 69 8.40 -13.46 -1.76
N ILE A 70 8.34 -12.13 -1.79
CA ILE A 70 9.43 -11.27 -1.31
C ILE A 70 9.10 -10.89 0.12
N PHE A 71 9.74 -11.58 1.07
CA PHE A 71 9.54 -11.37 2.51
C PHE A 71 10.57 -10.38 3.08
N LEU A 72 10.64 -9.21 2.47
CA LEU A 72 11.53 -8.11 2.83
C LEU A 72 10.80 -6.79 2.52
N PRO A 73 10.30 -6.03 3.51
CA PRO A 73 9.51 -4.82 3.31
C PRO A 73 10.18 -3.76 2.42
N GLU A 74 11.50 -3.68 2.46
CA GLU A 74 12.32 -2.77 1.66
C GLU A 74 12.25 -3.07 0.16
N LEU A 75 11.91 -4.30 -0.22
CA LEU A 75 11.88 -4.77 -1.60
C LEU A 75 10.48 -5.24 -2.05
N SER A 76 9.55 -5.39 -1.13
CA SER A 76 8.15 -5.76 -1.42
C SER A 76 7.41 -4.53 -1.95
N ASP A 77 6.78 -4.64 -3.11
CA ASP A 77 6.07 -3.58 -3.81
C ASP A 77 4.60 -3.91 -4.14
N THR A 78 4.12 -5.05 -3.64
CA THR A 78 2.71 -5.47 -3.79
C THR A 78 2.01 -5.59 -2.44
N THR A 79 0.71 -5.24 -2.43
CA THR A 79 -0.12 -5.33 -1.22
C THR A 79 -0.20 -6.78 -0.73
N ILE A 80 -0.40 -7.74 -1.64
CA ILE A 80 -0.54 -9.15 -1.27
C ILE A 80 0.72 -9.72 -0.62
N ASP A 81 1.94 -9.28 -1.04
CA ASP A 81 3.17 -9.66 -0.37
C ASP A 81 3.25 -9.08 1.05
N SER A 82 2.78 -7.85 1.25
CA SER A 82 2.71 -7.23 2.58
C SER A 82 1.71 -7.95 3.49
N GLU A 83 0.57 -8.37 2.94
CA GLU A 83 -0.48 -9.07 3.68
C GLU A 83 -0.05 -10.48 4.11
N VAL A 84 0.54 -11.27 3.22
CA VAL A 84 0.98 -12.63 3.56
C VAL A 84 2.12 -12.66 4.58
N GLN A 85 2.93 -11.59 4.69
CA GLN A 85 4.00 -11.51 5.69
C GLN A 85 3.59 -10.87 7.02
N SER A 86 2.38 -10.26 7.08
CA SER A 86 1.92 -9.53 8.26
C SER A 86 1.96 -10.30 9.58
N PRO A 87 1.71 -11.62 9.65
CA PRO A 87 1.81 -12.34 10.93
C PRO A 87 3.21 -12.35 11.55
N GLY A 88 4.25 -12.21 10.73
CA GLY A 88 5.65 -12.15 11.19
C GLY A 88 6.20 -10.75 11.37
N LEU A 89 5.58 -9.76 10.71
CA LEU A 89 6.05 -8.38 10.75
C LEU A 89 5.78 -7.72 12.11
N GLU A 90 6.73 -6.92 12.53
CA GLU A 90 6.62 -5.99 13.65
C GLU A 90 7.33 -4.70 13.25
N SER A 91 6.67 -3.56 13.41
CA SER A 91 7.33 -2.27 13.25
C SER A 91 8.18 -1.95 14.49
N LEU A 92 9.25 -1.20 14.30
CA LEU A 92 10.03 -0.64 15.41
C LEU A 92 9.16 0.25 16.32
N PHE A 93 8.16 0.89 15.74
CA PHE A 93 7.31 1.84 16.44
C PHE A 93 5.88 1.35 16.58
N SER A 94 5.18 1.92 17.54
CA SER A 94 3.74 1.83 17.72
C SER A 94 3.16 3.24 17.64
N THR A 95 1.90 3.37 17.28
CA THR A 95 1.22 4.64 17.13
C THR A 95 0.03 4.79 18.07
N ASP A 96 -0.47 6.00 18.21
CA ASP A 96 -1.79 6.29 18.75
C ASP A 96 -2.86 6.30 17.63
N ASP A 97 -4.10 6.67 17.99
CA ASP A 97 -5.24 6.70 17.06
C ASP A 97 -5.12 7.81 15.98
N GLN A 98 -4.13 8.70 16.10
CA GLN A 98 -3.80 9.73 15.14
C GLN A 98 -2.51 9.40 14.36
N TYR A 99 -2.11 8.14 14.38
CA TYR A 99 -0.88 7.62 13.76
C TYR A 99 0.42 8.24 14.27
N LYS A 100 0.37 8.96 15.39
CA LYS A 100 1.57 9.56 15.98
C LYS A 100 2.38 8.48 16.69
N ILE A 101 3.68 8.45 16.41
CA ILE A 101 4.61 7.49 16.98
C ILE A 101 4.67 7.67 18.50
N ASN A 102 4.59 6.54 19.21
CA ASN A 102 4.75 6.43 20.66
C ASN A 102 5.81 5.39 21.04
N ASN A 103 6.19 5.37 22.31
CA ASN A 103 7.25 4.49 22.81
C ASN A 103 6.77 3.09 23.23
N LYS A 104 5.60 2.62 22.75
CA LYS A 104 5.04 1.30 23.07
C LYS A 104 5.46 0.22 22.07
N GLY A 105 6.09 0.57 20.95
CA GLY A 105 6.63 -0.34 19.94
C GLY A 105 7.87 -1.12 20.40
N ALA A 106 8.50 -1.82 19.47
CA ALA A 106 9.75 -2.58 19.70
C ALA A 106 10.94 -1.67 19.99
N ALA A 107 10.88 -0.40 19.57
CA ALA A 107 11.87 0.61 19.88
C ALA A 107 11.21 1.85 20.51
N THR A 108 12.04 2.68 21.15
CA THR A 108 11.68 4.05 21.54
C THR A 108 12.12 5.03 20.45
N PHE A 109 11.42 6.15 20.39
CA PHE A 109 11.61 7.19 19.39
C PHE A 109 11.76 8.55 20.09
N LYS A 110 12.81 9.30 19.76
CA LYS A 110 13.03 10.64 20.28
C LYS A 110 13.46 11.58 19.18
N LEU A 111 12.60 12.54 18.84
CA LEU A 111 12.86 13.60 17.87
C LEU A 111 13.52 14.79 18.56
N ASN A 112 14.64 15.29 18.02
CA ASN A 112 15.28 16.52 18.43
C ASN A 112 15.38 17.49 17.23
N ARG A 113 14.45 18.43 17.13
CA ARG A 113 14.39 19.38 16.02
C ARG A 113 15.59 20.33 15.97
N LYS A 114 16.16 20.75 17.14
CA LYS A 114 17.31 21.66 17.21
C LYS A 114 18.58 20.97 16.71
N ALA A 115 18.81 19.73 17.13
CA ALA A 115 19.96 18.94 16.69
C ALA A 115 19.73 18.29 15.31
N LYS A 116 18.54 18.36 14.76
CA LYS A 116 18.11 17.69 13.52
C LYS A 116 18.34 16.17 13.58
N THR A 117 17.95 15.53 14.68
CA THR A 117 18.17 14.11 14.88
C THR A 117 16.90 13.39 15.29
N ILE A 118 16.85 12.11 14.94
CA ILE A 118 15.94 11.11 15.52
C ILE A 118 16.83 10.07 16.20
N THR A 119 16.57 9.80 17.47
CA THR A 119 17.19 8.70 18.20
C THR A 119 16.20 7.54 18.29
N ILE A 120 16.61 6.38 17.81
CA ILE A 120 15.88 5.11 17.86
C ILE A 120 16.65 4.20 18.84
N GLU A 121 15.96 3.65 19.83
CA GLU A 121 16.58 2.68 20.73
C GLU A 121 15.72 1.41 20.80
N VAL A 122 16.23 0.33 20.21
CA VAL A 122 15.58 -0.99 20.26
C VAL A 122 15.51 -1.48 21.70
N LYS A 123 14.36 -1.95 22.15
CA LYS A 123 14.17 -2.43 23.53
C LYS A 123 14.97 -3.69 23.79
N LYS A 124 15.43 -3.84 25.00
CA LYS A 124 16.06 -5.08 25.47
C LYS A 124 15.05 -6.23 25.33
N GLY A 125 15.51 -7.35 24.77
CA GLY A 125 14.67 -8.55 24.62
C GLY A 125 13.90 -8.62 23.28
N VAL A 126 13.97 -7.61 22.43
CA VAL A 126 13.47 -7.72 21.04
C VAL A 126 14.43 -8.59 20.26
N LYS A 127 13.96 -9.76 19.81
CA LYS A 127 14.80 -10.77 19.16
C LYS A 127 14.19 -11.24 17.85
N TRP A 128 15.05 -11.52 16.91
CA TRP A 128 14.71 -12.25 15.70
C TRP A 128 14.18 -13.65 16.02
N SER A 129 13.49 -14.27 15.09
CA SER A 129 12.92 -15.61 15.24
C SER A 129 13.96 -16.74 15.35
N ASP A 130 15.24 -16.45 15.17
CA ASP A 130 16.38 -17.32 15.48
C ASP A 130 16.97 -17.10 16.87
N GLY A 131 16.41 -16.16 17.65
CA GLY A 131 16.80 -15.85 19.02
C GLY A 131 17.87 -14.77 19.19
N LYS A 132 18.45 -14.25 18.10
CA LYS A 132 19.41 -13.15 18.15
C LYS A 132 18.74 -11.82 18.46
N GLN A 133 19.40 -10.96 19.23
CA GLN A 133 18.92 -9.62 19.58
C GLN A 133 18.84 -8.75 18.32
N VAL A 134 17.75 -8.04 18.14
CA VAL A 134 17.68 -6.94 17.17
C VAL A 134 18.57 -5.80 17.66
N ASN A 135 19.51 -5.36 16.85
CA ASN A 135 20.55 -4.40 17.20
C ASN A 135 20.60 -3.18 16.30
N ALA A 136 21.52 -2.27 16.56
CA ALA A 136 21.67 -1.02 15.82
C ALA A 136 22.03 -1.25 14.34
N LYS A 137 22.87 -2.26 14.04
CA LYS A 137 23.24 -2.59 12.67
C LYS A 137 22.06 -3.14 11.86
N ASP A 138 21.14 -3.86 12.50
CA ASP A 138 19.92 -4.33 11.84
C ASP A 138 19.02 -3.15 11.39
N VAL A 139 18.96 -2.08 12.19
CA VAL A 139 18.24 -0.85 11.85
C VAL A 139 18.92 -0.12 10.70
N GLU A 140 20.25 0.09 10.76
CA GLU A 140 21.01 0.72 9.65
C GLU A 140 20.89 -0.10 8.36
N PHE A 141 20.94 -1.42 8.44
CA PHE A 141 20.96 -2.31 7.27
C PHE A 141 19.70 -2.18 6.41
N ALA A 142 18.53 -1.91 7.00
CA ALA A 142 17.33 -1.59 6.26
C ALA A 142 17.52 -0.36 5.33
N TYR A 143 18.20 0.69 5.82
CA TYR A 143 18.54 1.86 5.00
C TYR A 143 19.58 1.53 3.93
N GLU A 144 20.56 0.68 4.22
CA GLU A 144 21.53 0.21 3.23
C GLU A 144 20.79 -0.54 2.09
N ILE A 145 19.84 -1.43 2.41
CA ILE A 145 19.02 -2.13 1.40
C ILE A 145 18.24 -1.13 0.55
N ILE A 146 17.55 -0.16 1.17
CA ILE A 146 16.75 0.83 0.45
C ILE A 146 17.63 1.69 -0.46
N ALA A 147 18.75 2.18 0.05
CA ALA A 147 19.58 3.14 -0.68
C ALA A 147 20.57 2.50 -1.65
N ASN A 148 20.86 1.20 -1.54
CA ASN A 148 21.74 0.54 -2.50
C ASN A 148 21.04 0.31 -3.83
N LYS A 149 21.55 0.92 -4.91
CA LYS A 149 20.93 0.84 -6.23
C LYS A 149 20.88 -0.58 -6.83
N ASP A 150 21.76 -1.48 -6.37
CA ASP A 150 21.77 -2.86 -6.83
C ASP A 150 20.66 -3.69 -6.18
N SER A 151 20.10 -3.26 -5.04
CA SER A 151 18.95 -3.90 -4.39
C SER A 151 17.66 -3.77 -5.20
N LYS A 152 17.56 -2.74 -6.05
CA LYS A 152 16.37 -2.36 -6.82
C LYS A 152 15.15 -1.98 -5.95
N SER A 153 15.37 -1.53 -4.73
CA SER A 153 14.31 -1.02 -3.86
C SER A 153 13.58 0.15 -4.52
N GLN A 154 12.26 0.15 -4.42
CA GLN A 154 11.40 1.27 -4.82
C GLN A 154 11.13 2.25 -3.65
N ARG A 155 11.77 2.02 -2.49
CA ARG A 155 11.55 2.80 -1.26
C ARG A 155 12.50 4.01 -1.14
N TYR A 156 13.52 4.11 -1.98
CA TYR A 156 14.37 5.29 -2.01
C TYR A 156 13.60 6.50 -2.56
N THR A 157 13.52 7.57 -1.77
CA THR A 157 12.81 8.80 -2.11
C THR A 157 13.66 10.03 -1.79
N GLU A 158 13.32 11.19 -2.37
CA GLU A 158 13.93 12.46 -2.00
C GLU A 158 13.70 12.81 -0.53
N SER A 159 12.58 12.42 0.05
CA SER A 159 12.28 12.62 1.46
C SER A 159 13.21 11.82 2.37
N LEU A 160 13.48 10.57 2.03
CA LEU A 160 14.40 9.71 2.77
C LEU A 160 15.85 10.21 2.60
N ALA A 161 16.18 10.78 1.44
CA ALA A 161 17.50 11.35 1.14
C ALA A 161 17.83 12.63 1.94
N ASP A 162 16.91 13.14 2.75
CA ASP A 162 17.19 14.15 3.78
C ASP A 162 18.07 13.61 4.92
N ILE A 163 18.19 12.28 5.08
CA ILE A 163 19.21 11.67 5.95
C ILE A 163 20.58 11.99 5.37
N VAL A 164 21.49 12.53 6.21
CA VAL A 164 22.85 12.93 5.81
C VAL A 164 23.61 11.72 5.27
N GLY A 165 24.24 11.86 4.11
CA GLY A 165 25.04 10.81 3.48
C GLY A 165 24.26 9.71 2.76
N LEU A 166 22.91 9.68 2.85
CA LEU A 166 22.10 8.65 2.17
C LEU A 166 22.17 8.80 0.64
N ALA A 167 22.11 10.02 0.13
CA ALA A 167 22.23 10.29 -1.30
C ALA A 167 23.61 9.90 -1.84
N GLU A 168 24.66 10.24 -1.12
CA GLU A 168 26.06 9.89 -1.46
C GLU A 168 26.27 8.37 -1.49
N TYR A 169 25.64 7.64 -0.55
CA TYR A 169 25.65 6.19 -0.55
C TYR A 169 24.88 5.64 -1.76
N HIS A 170 23.69 6.15 -2.04
CA HIS A 170 22.87 5.75 -3.19
C HIS A 170 23.60 5.96 -4.53
N GLU A 171 24.33 7.06 -4.67
CA GLU A 171 25.10 7.37 -5.86
C GLU A 171 26.41 6.56 -5.97
N GLY A 172 26.75 5.78 -4.93
CA GLY A 172 27.99 5.00 -4.86
C GLY A 172 29.24 5.84 -4.57
N LYS A 173 29.07 7.10 -4.14
CA LYS A 173 30.16 8.00 -3.73
C LYS A 173 30.69 7.69 -2.34
N SER A 174 29.90 7.01 -1.52
CA SER A 174 30.26 6.57 -0.17
C SER A 174 29.89 5.10 0.02
N LYS A 175 30.68 4.39 0.83
CA LYS A 175 30.39 3.03 1.28
C LYS A 175 29.56 3.00 2.58
N LYS A 176 29.31 4.14 3.20
CA LYS A 176 28.59 4.28 4.46
C LYS A 176 27.59 5.44 4.38
N ILE A 177 26.51 5.33 5.12
CA ILE A 177 25.53 6.41 5.31
C ILE A 177 26.00 7.23 6.50
N SER A 178 26.69 8.34 6.26
CA SER A 178 27.38 9.11 7.32
C SER A 178 26.44 9.72 8.37
N GLY A 179 25.17 9.88 8.05
CA GLY A 179 24.14 10.39 8.97
C GLY A 179 23.46 9.31 9.82
N ILE A 180 23.91 8.06 9.76
CA ILE A 180 23.45 7.01 10.67
C ILE A 180 24.58 6.69 11.64
N GLU A 181 24.37 7.06 12.91
CA GLU A 181 25.34 6.86 13.99
C GLU A 181 24.85 5.75 14.93
N MET A 182 25.76 4.91 15.37
CA MET A 182 25.53 3.85 16.35
C MET A 182 26.42 4.09 17.60
N PRO A 183 25.97 4.94 18.54
CA PRO A 183 26.83 5.38 19.67
C PRO A 183 27.33 4.23 20.54
N ASP A 184 26.56 3.15 20.64
CA ASP A 184 26.90 1.96 21.42
C ASP A 184 27.51 0.83 20.56
N GLY A 185 27.95 1.17 19.32
CA GLY A 185 28.48 0.23 18.33
C GLY A 185 27.40 -0.56 17.59
N GLU A 186 27.79 -1.33 16.58
CA GLU A 186 26.90 -2.10 15.72
C GLU A 186 26.01 -3.11 16.47
N ASN A 187 26.55 -3.73 17.51
CA ASN A 187 25.84 -4.68 18.38
C ASN A 187 25.06 -3.97 19.51
N GLY A 188 25.16 -2.66 19.60
CA GLY A 188 24.34 -1.84 20.48
C GLY A 188 22.88 -1.82 20.09
N ARG A 189 22.07 -1.01 20.76
CA ARG A 189 20.63 -0.90 20.48
C ARG A 189 20.20 0.49 20.05
N LYS A 190 21.12 1.43 20.03
CA LYS A 190 20.86 2.84 19.77
C LYS A 190 21.34 3.24 18.38
N VAL A 191 20.47 3.91 17.64
CA VAL A 191 20.76 4.52 16.34
C VAL A 191 20.35 5.98 16.39
N VAL A 192 21.21 6.87 15.89
CA VAL A 192 20.90 8.28 15.72
C VAL A 192 20.92 8.61 14.24
N LEU A 193 19.79 9.05 13.73
CA LEU A 193 19.64 9.52 12.35
C LEU A 193 19.84 11.05 12.34
N HIS A 194 20.76 11.53 11.55
CA HIS A 194 21.04 12.95 11.32
C HIS A 194 20.40 13.41 10.01
N PHE A 195 19.67 14.52 10.03
CA PHE A 195 18.94 15.05 8.89
C PHE A 195 19.51 16.37 8.41
N LYS A 196 19.47 16.60 7.10
CA LYS A 196 19.80 17.90 6.48
C LYS A 196 18.78 18.96 6.91
N GLN A 197 17.51 18.58 7.02
CA GLN A 197 16.39 19.42 7.45
C GLN A 197 15.34 18.62 8.21
N MET A 198 14.56 19.33 9.05
CA MET A 198 13.44 18.72 9.77
C MET A 198 12.13 19.08 9.10
N LYS A 199 11.26 18.11 8.99
CA LYS A 199 9.92 18.27 8.39
C LYS A 199 8.83 18.25 9.47
N PRO A 200 7.68 18.91 9.25
CA PRO A 200 6.58 18.94 10.23
C PRO A 200 6.11 17.54 10.64
N GLY A 201 5.86 16.66 9.70
CA GLY A 201 5.24 15.36 9.86
C GLY A 201 6.10 14.23 10.42
N MET A 202 7.32 14.50 10.84
CA MET A 202 8.25 13.47 11.35
C MET A 202 7.81 12.79 12.66
N LEU A 203 6.66 13.14 13.22
CA LEU A 203 6.08 12.44 14.38
C LEU A 203 5.05 11.39 13.99
N GLN A 204 4.57 11.39 12.77
CA GLN A 204 3.62 10.41 12.27
C GLN A 204 4.37 9.19 11.72
N SER A 205 3.79 8.01 11.91
CA SER A 205 4.27 6.78 11.28
C SER A 205 4.02 6.82 9.77
N GLY A 206 4.87 6.17 9.00
CA GLY A 206 4.72 6.08 7.54
C GLY A 206 5.04 7.38 6.78
N ASN A 207 5.70 8.34 7.42
CA ASN A 207 5.95 9.68 6.88
C ASN A 207 6.97 9.73 5.72
N GLY A 208 7.70 8.63 5.46
CA GLY A 208 8.70 8.57 4.38
C GLY A 208 10.02 9.31 4.63
N TYR A 209 10.19 9.99 5.77
CA TYR A 209 11.45 10.66 6.13
C TYR A 209 12.45 9.75 6.81
N PHE A 210 11.97 8.65 7.39
CA PHE A 210 12.76 7.58 7.95
C PHE A 210 12.01 6.24 7.78
N TRP A 211 12.74 5.14 7.96
CA TRP A 211 12.19 3.80 7.83
C TRP A 211 11.89 3.18 9.20
N GLU A 212 10.84 2.39 9.30
CA GLU A 212 10.30 1.91 10.57
C GLU A 212 10.53 0.41 10.80
N CYS A 213 11.27 -0.25 9.90
CA CYS A 213 11.64 -1.65 10.01
C CYS A 213 13.14 -1.79 10.28
N ALA A 214 13.53 -2.98 10.68
CA ALA A 214 14.92 -3.43 10.80
C ALA A 214 15.06 -4.74 10.03
N GLU A 215 16.26 -5.04 9.53
CA GLU A 215 16.56 -6.25 8.78
C GLU A 215 17.71 -7.04 9.39
N PRO A 216 17.65 -8.38 9.46
CA PRO A 216 18.61 -9.20 10.18
C PRO A 216 19.99 -9.21 9.47
N TYR A 217 20.81 -8.20 9.77
CA TYR A 217 22.14 -8.08 9.17
C TYR A 217 22.98 -9.35 9.30
N HIS A 218 22.99 -9.94 10.49
CA HIS A 218 23.75 -11.18 10.74
C HIS A 218 23.35 -12.33 9.81
N TYR A 219 22.12 -12.33 9.32
CA TYR A 219 21.58 -13.37 8.45
C TYR A 219 21.76 -13.04 6.97
N LEU A 220 21.61 -11.78 6.60
CA LEU A 220 21.58 -11.34 5.20
C LEU A 220 22.91 -10.76 4.70
N LYS A 221 23.85 -10.39 5.57
CA LYS A 221 25.10 -9.67 5.22
C LYS A 221 25.95 -10.30 4.11
N ASP A 222 25.89 -11.63 3.96
CA ASP A 222 26.66 -12.34 2.96
C ASP A 222 25.89 -12.52 1.62
N VAL A 223 24.65 -11.98 1.54
CA VAL A 223 23.85 -11.98 0.30
C VAL A 223 24.13 -10.66 -0.42
N PRO A 224 24.68 -10.67 -1.63
CA PRO A 224 24.84 -9.44 -2.41
C PRO A 224 23.50 -8.72 -2.60
N PHE A 225 23.46 -7.41 -2.52
CA PHE A 225 22.22 -6.61 -2.67
C PHE A 225 21.49 -6.94 -3.97
N SER A 226 22.21 -7.12 -5.08
CA SER A 226 21.64 -7.55 -6.37
C SER A 226 20.98 -8.93 -6.38
N LYS A 227 21.20 -9.74 -5.33
CA LYS A 227 20.68 -11.11 -5.19
C LYS A 227 19.61 -11.24 -4.10
N LEU A 228 19.34 -10.21 -3.32
CA LEU A 228 18.33 -10.25 -2.26
C LEU A 228 16.97 -10.71 -2.78
N LEU A 229 16.48 -10.14 -3.87
CA LEU A 229 15.20 -10.51 -4.50
C LEU A 229 15.09 -11.99 -4.89
N SER A 230 16.20 -12.68 -5.11
CA SER A 230 16.23 -14.09 -5.51
C SER A 230 16.75 -15.03 -4.42
N SER A 231 17.15 -14.48 -3.26
CA SER A 231 17.74 -15.25 -2.16
C SER A 231 16.70 -16.14 -1.48
N ASP A 232 17.08 -17.38 -1.20
CA ASP A 232 16.26 -18.30 -0.39
C ASP A 232 16.05 -17.78 1.03
N LYS A 233 17.00 -17.00 1.57
CA LYS A 233 16.86 -16.34 2.88
C LYS A 233 15.72 -15.34 2.92
N VAL A 234 15.44 -14.69 1.79
CA VAL A 234 14.32 -13.75 1.64
C VAL A 234 13.03 -14.49 1.24
N ARG A 235 13.12 -15.54 0.42
CA ARG A 235 11.94 -16.12 -0.24
C ARG A 235 11.41 -17.41 0.39
N LYS A 236 12.26 -18.14 1.13
CA LYS A 236 11.91 -19.46 1.69
C LYS A 236 12.04 -19.52 3.21
N SER A 237 13.01 -18.82 3.77
CA SER A 237 13.33 -18.87 5.20
C SER A 237 13.61 -17.48 5.79
N PRO A 238 12.70 -16.49 5.62
CA PRO A 238 12.90 -15.16 6.16
C PRO A 238 12.87 -15.17 7.69
N LEU A 239 13.62 -14.25 8.31
CA LEU A 239 13.57 -14.01 9.75
C LEU A 239 12.70 -12.79 10.04
N PHE A 240 11.89 -12.88 11.09
CA PHE A 240 11.06 -11.80 11.60
C PHE A 240 11.25 -11.67 13.11
N PHE A 241 10.92 -10.53 13.68
CA PHE A 241 10.90 -10.31 15.13
C PHE A 241 9.50 -10.08 15.73
N GLY A 242 8.47 -10.28 14.90
CA GLY A 242 7.06 -10.21 15.31
C GLY A 242 6.56 -11.51 15.96
N PRO A 243 5.23 -11.62 16.17
CA PRO A 243 4.62 -12.67 16.99
C PRO A 243 4.73 -14.08 16.41
N PHE A 244 4.87 -14.21 15.09
CA PHE A 244 4.96 -15.50 14.43
C PHE A 244 6.21 -15.59 13.53
N ARG A 245 6.68 -16.80 13.28
CA ARG A 245 7.75 -17.12 12.32
C ARG A 245 7.20 -18.04 11.22
N VAL A 246 7.78 -17.96 10.05
CA VAL A 246 7.39 -18.83 8.93
C VAL A 246 7.65 -20.29 9.28
N SER A 247 6.65 -21.14 9.06
CA SER A 247 6.78 -22.60 9.17
C SER A 247 6.70 -23.30 7.81
N ASN A 248 5.92 -22.73 6.86
CA ASN A 248 5.82 -23.28 5.51
C ASN A 248 5.37 -22.19 4.52
N ILE A 249 5.89 -22.25 3.29
CA ILE A 249 5.49 -21.38 2.17
C ILE A 249 5.10 -22.27 1.00
N VAL A 250 3.84 -22.19 0.57
CA VAL A 250 3.40 -22.70 -0.72
C VAL A 250 3.36 -21.52 -1.68
N ARG A 251 4.36 -21.45 -2.54
CA ARG A 251 4.64 -20.28 -3.38
C ARG A 251 3.40 -19.80 -4.14
N GLY A 252 3.08 -18.53 -3.97
CA GLY A 252 1.94 -17.86 -4.59
C GLY A 252 0.57 -18.25 -4.04
N GLN A 253 0.49 -19.22 -3.11
CA GLN A 253 -0.78 -19.79 -2.63
C GLN A 253 -1.03 -19.55 -1.15
N SER A 254 -0.06 -19.88 -0.28
CA SER A 254 -0.26 -19.72 1.17
C SER A 254 1.06 -19.64 1.93
N VAL A 255 0.97 -19.02 3.11
CA VAL A 255 2.04 -18.99 4.09
C VAL A 255 1.50 -19.47 5.42
N SER A 256 2.16 -20.45 6.01
CA SER A 256 1.87 -20.95 7.35
C SER A 256 2.90 -20.43 8.34
N TRP A 257 2.42 -20.05 9.47
CA TRP A 257 3.17 -19.41 10.54
C TRP A 257 2.98 -20.18 11.84
N GLU A 258 4.00 -20.24 12.69
CA GLU A 258 3.94 -20.75 14.03
C GLU A 258 4.42 -19.69 15.03
N ARG A 259 4.10 -19.84 16.31
CA ARG A 259 4.54 -18.90 17.36
C ARG A 259 6.05 -18.66 17.26
N ASN A 260 6.45 -17.37 17.33
CA ASN A 260 7.83 -17.02 17.56
C ASN A 260 8.13 -17.17 19.06
N PRO A 261 8.97 -18.13 19.49
CA PRO A 261 9.25 -18.36 20.90
C PRO A 261 10.01 -17.20 21.56
N TYR A 262 10.58 -16.31 20.75
CA TYR A 262 11.38 -15.16 21.20
C TYR A 262 10.60 -13.84 21.15
N TYR A 263 9.28 -13.90 20.89
CA TYR A 263 8.48 -12.68 20.77
C TYR A 263 8.46 -11.89 22.07
N TRP A 264 8.91 -10.65 22.02
CA TRP A 264 9.18 -9.80 23.17
C TRP A 264 7.92 -9.36 23.95
N ARG A 265 6.73 -9.42 23.36
CA ARG A 265 5.46 -9.11 24.01
C ARG A 265 4.81 -10.32 24.69
N GLY A 266 5.47 -11.48 24.68
CA GLY A 266 4.97 -12.72 25.28
C GLY A 266 4.35 -13.65 24.23
N THR A 267 3.75 -14.74 24.70
CA THR A 267 3.23 -15.81 23.86
C THR A 267 1.95 -15.38 23.13
N PRO A 268 1.91 -15.43 21.80
CA PRO A 268 0.68 -15.20 21.03
C PRO A 268 -0.44 -16.18 21.41
N ASN A 269 -1.71 -15.75 21.33
CA ASN A 269 -2.84 -16.61 21.69
C ASN A 269 -2.99 -17.82 20.76
N PHE A 270 -2.92 -17.62 19.44
CA PHE A 270 -2.94 -18.72 18.47
C PHE A 270 -1.58 -19.42 18.41
N GLU A 271 -1.59 -20.72 18.14
CA GLU A 271 -0.37 -21.52 17.91
C GLU A 271 0.14 -21.34 16.49
N LYS A 272 -0.79 -21.24 15.55
CA LYS A 272 -0.51 -21.12 14.13
C LYS A 272 -1.39 -20.06 13.49
N VAL A 273 -0.91 -19.50 12.38
CA VAL A 273 -1.68 -18.69 11.46
C VAL A 273 -1.43 -19.24 10.06
N THR A 274 -2.47 -19.36 9.24
CA THR A 274 -2.33 -19.70 7.83
C THR A 274 -3.05 -18.64 7.00
N ALA A 275 -2.28 -17.89 6.22
CA ALA A 275 -2.78 -16.96 5.22
C ALA A 275 -2.81 -17.66 3.86
N SER A 276 -3.98 -17.75 3.24
CA SER A 276 -4.18 -18.41 1.94
C SER A 276 -4.73 -17.43 0.92
N VAL A 277 -4.12 -17.36 -0.25
CA VAL A 277 -4.62 -16.55 -1.36
C VAL A 277 -5.80 -17.27 -2.01
N VAL A 278 -6.91 -16.59 -2.14
CA VAL A 278 -8.13 -17.05 -2.81
C VAL A 278 -8.48 -16.06 -3.92
N SER A 279 -8.96 -16.59 -5.05
CA SER A 279 -9.42 -15.72 -6.14
C SER A 279 -10.67 -14.94 -5.74
N SER A 280 -10.91 -13.79 -6.37
CA SER A 280 -12.13 -13.00 -6.17
C SER A 280 -13.40 -13.81 -6.43
N SER A 281 -13.38 -14.74 -7.36
CA SER A 281 -14.50 -15.66 -7.63
C SER A 281 -14.74 -16.67 -6.50
N SER A 282 -13.71 -17.02 -5.73
CA SER A 282 -13.77 -18.00 -4.64
C SER A 282 -14.01 -17.37 -3.27
N ALA A 283 -13.71 -16.08 -3.10
CA ALA A 283 -13.79 -15.39 -1.81
C ALA A 283 -15.22 -15.44 -1.20
N THR A 284 -16.24 -15.23 -2.02
CA THR A 284 -17.65 -15.34 -1.58
C THR A 284 -17.97 -16.72 -1.03
N GLN A 285 -17.47 -17.80 -1.67
CA GLN A 285 -17.67 -19.17 -1.20
C GLN A 285 -16.84 -19.45 0.06
N ALA A 286 -15.65 -18.90 0.16
CA ALA A 286 -14.81 -19.00 1.37
C ALA A 286 -15.54 -18.45 2.61
N ILE A 287 -16.25 -17.31 2.46
CA ILE A 287 -17.07 -16.73 3.53
C ILE A 287 -18.23 -17.66 3.89
N LYS A 288 -19.03 -18.09 2.90
CA LYS A 288 -20.24 -18.89 3.13
C LYS A 288 -19.97 -20.29 3.70
N SER A 289 -18.81 -20.85 3.41
CA SER A 289 -18.45 -22.21 3.84
C SER A 289 -17.83 -22.26 5.24
N HIS A 290 -17.56 -21.10 5.86
CA HIS A 290 -16.82 -20.99 7.13
C HIS A 290 -15.50 -21.77 7.14
N LYS A 291 -14.88 -21.92 5.95
CA LYS A 291 -13.60 -22.62 5.82
C LYS A 291 -12.45 -21.83 6.45
N PHE A 292 -12.62 -20.51 6.56
CA PHE A 292 -11.66 -19.58 7.13
C PHE A 292 -12.28 -18.82 8.30
N ASP A 293 -11.45 -18.44 9.26
CA ASP A 293 -11.86 -17.64 10.41
C ASP A 293 -11.98 -16.15 10.03
N ILE A 294 -11.16 -15.71 9.10
CA ILE A 294 -11.17 -14.35 8.53
C ILE A 294 -11.16 -14.48 7.00
N ALA A 295 -11.90 -13.64 6.32
CA ALA A 295 -11.89 -13.57 4.86
C ALA A 295 -12.18 -12.15 4.39
N ASP A 296 -11.52 -11.74 3.30
CA ASP A 296 -11.80 -10.47 2.65
C ASP A 296 -13.14 -10.54 1.91
N VAL A 297 -13.88 -9.44 1.96
CA VAL A 297 -15.12 -9.28 1.22
C VAL A 297 -14.85 -8.60 -0.12
N VAL A 298 -15.16 -9.29 -1.21
CA VAL A 298 -15.15 -8.68 -2.54
C VAL A 298 -16.35 -7.73 -2.65
N ASN A 299 -16.09 -6.43 -2.62
CA ASN A 299 -17.14 -5.40 -2.59
C ASN A 299 -18.09 -5.45 -3.79
N THR A 300 -17.62 -5.91 -4.95
CA THR A 300 -18.45 -6.13 -6.15
C THR A 300 -19.38 -7.35 -6.03
N GLN A 301 -19.16 -8.22 -5.05
CA GLN A 301 -19.95 -9.42 -4.75
C GLN A 301 -20.70 -9.30 -3.41
N TRP A 302 -20.81 -8.11 -2.85
CA TRP A 302 -21.45 -7.86 -1.55
C TRP A 302 -22.87 -8.46 -1.46
N ASP A 303 -23.70 -8.31 -2.51
CA ASP A 303 -25.06 -8.87 -2.53
C ASP A 303 -25.10 -10.39 -2.37
N GLN A 304 -24.01 -11.07 -2.70
CA GLN A 304 -23.89 -12.52 -2.56
C GLN A 304 -23.43 -12.95 -1.17
N THR A 305 -22.78 -12.05 -0.41
CA THR A 305 -22.17 -12.34 0.91
C THR A 305 -22.93 -11.74 2.08
N LYS A 306 -23.59 -10.59 1.90
CA LYS A 306 -24.21 -9.79 2.98
C LYS A 306 -25.18 -10.54 3.89
N ASN A 307 -25.73 -11.66 3.42
CA ASN A 307 -26.68 -12.50 4.17
C ASN A 307 -26.02 -13.79 4.69
N ALA A 308 -24.69 -13.91 4.68
CA ALA A 308 -24.01 -15.06 5.27
C ALA A 308 -24.32 -15.14 6.76
N THR A 309 -24.75 -16.34 7.22
CA THR A 309 -25.05 -16.59 8.64
C THR A 309 -23.75 -16.78 9.43
N ASP A 310 -23.81 -16.64 10.75
CA ASP A 310 -22.68 -16.83 11.67
C ASP A 310 -21.41 -16.05 11.28
N THR A 311 -21.61 -14.92 10.60
CA THR A 311 -20.56 -14.07 10.07
C THR A 311 -20.73 -12.64 10.60
N ASN A 312 -19.64 -12.05 11.11
CA ASN A 312 -19.59 -10.64 11.46
C ASN A 312 -18.90 -9.88 10.34
N PHE A 313 -19.59 -8.95 9.72
CA PHE A 313 -19.02 -8.04 8.74
C PHE A 313 -18.48 -6.80 9.46
N ILE A 314 -17.18 -6.57 9.31
CA ILE A 314 -16.51 -5.36 9.75
C ILE A 314 -16.07 -4.57 8.52
N GLY A 315 -15.96 -3.26 8.64
CA GLY A 315 -15.54 -2.44 7.52
C GLY A 315 -15.12 -1.05 7.95
N GLU A 316 -14.14 -0.54 7.24
CA GLU A 316 -13.64 0.81 7.36
C GLU A 316 -13.38 1.39 5.97
N VAL A 317 -13.21 2.70 5.89
CA VAL A 317 -12.70 3.36 4.68
C VAL A 317 -11.18 3.32 4.77
N PRO A 318 -10.50 2.55 3.90
CA PRO A 318 -9.06 2.41 3.98
C PRO A 318 -8.35 3.71 3.57
N LEU A 319 -7.13 3.92 4.08
CA LEU A 319 -6.22 4.96 3.59
C LEU A 319 -5.68 4.55 2.22
N SER A 320 -6.55 4.58 1.23
CA SER A 320 -6.20 4.23 -0.15
C SER A 320 -7.13 4.91 -1.14
N TYR A 321 -6.66 5.05 -2.36
CA TYR A 321 -7.49 5.47 -3.49
C TYR A 321 -7.04 4.81 -4.78
N ASN A 322 -7.99 4.66 -5.70
CA ASN A 322 -7.70 4.31 -7.08
C ASN A 322 -7.72 5.56 -7.95
N TYR A 323 -6.87 5.61 -8.95
CA TYR A 323 -6.70 6.76 -9.82
C TYR A 323 -6.54 6.35 -11.28
N LEU A 324 -6.72 7.31 -12.15
CA LEU A 324 -6.39 7.23 -13.56
C LEU A 324 -5.22 8.19 -13.83
N ALA A 325 -4.10 7.67 -14.29
CA ALA A 325 -2.90 8.44 -14.60
C ALA A 325 -2.75 8.63 -16.11
N PHE A 326 -2.33 9.82 -16.51
CA PHE A 326 -2.12 10.20 -17.90
C PHE A 326 -0.63 10.33 -18.18
N LYS A 327 -0.13 9.62 -19.19
CA LYS A 327 1.27 9.67 -19.58
C LYS A 327 1.56 10.96 -20.36
N VAL A 328 2.20 11.91 -19.70
CA VAL A 328 2.55 13.23 -20.28
C VAL A 328 4.04 13.38 -20.59
N GLY A 329 4.83 12.37 -20.29
CA GLY A 329 6.28 12.35 -20.48
C GLY A 329 6.81 10.93 -20.47
N LYS A 330 8.09 10.81 -20.16
CA LYS A 330 8.77 9.53 -19.95
C LYS A 330 9.81 9.63 -18.85
N TRP A 331 10.12 8.49 -18.26
CA TRP A 331 11.19 8.39 -17.28
C TRP A 331 12.56 8.56 -17.95
N ASP A 332 13.35 9.49 -17.46
CA ASP A 332 14.74 9.65 -17.87
C ASP A 332 15.65 8.99 -16.81
N LYS A 333 16.29 7.88 -17.19
CA LYS A 333 17.14 7.10 -16.30
C LYS A 333 18.39 7.85 -15.84
N LYS A 334 18.89 8.79 -16.67
CA LYS A 334 20.09 9.57 -16.33
C LYS A 334 19.77 10.67 -15.31
N LEU A 335 18.59 11.29 -15.47
CA LEU A 335 18.14 12.37 -14.58
C LEU A 335 17.38 11.85 -13.36
N GLY A 336 17.02 10.56 -13.32
CA GLY A 336 16.20 9.96 -12.24
C GLY A 336 14.84 10.62 -12.06
N LYS A 337 14.23 11.15 -13.14
CA LYS A 337 12.94 11.84 -13.08
C LYS A 337 12.14 11.72 -14.38
N ASN A 338 10.85 12.00 -14.26
CA ASN A 338 10.00 12.15 -15.44
C ASN A 338 10.31 13.45 -16.19
N VAL A 339 10.51 13.33 -17.48
CA VAL A 339 10.69 14.47 -18.39
C VAL A 339 9.45 14.61 -19.27
N GLU A 340 8.85 15.81 -19.23
CA GLU A 340 7.66 16.12 -20.03
C GLU A 340 7.93 15.97 -21.54
N ASN A 341 6.98 15.36 -22.24
CA ASN A 341 6.96 15.29 -23.70
C ASN A 341 5.77 16.10 -24.24
N LYS A 342 6.05 17.29 -24.74
CA LYS A 342 5.02 18.18 -25.30
C LYS A 342 4.22 17.55 -26.46
N ASN A 343 4.77 16.52 -27.12
CA ASN A 343 4.13 15.77 -28.20
C ASN A 343 3.35 14.53 -27.70
N ALA A 344 3.36 14.24 -26.38
CA ALA A 344 2.56 13.13 -25.85
C ALA A 344 1.08 13.40 -26.08
N LYS A 345 0.33 12.36 -26.50
CA LYS A 345 -1.13 12.46 -26.75
C LYS A 345 -1.88 13.05 -25.55
N MET A 346 -1.47 12.67 -24.34
CA MET A 346 -2.14 13.08 -23.11
C MET A 346 -1.61 14.41 -22.54
N ASN A 347 -0.68 15.09 -23.20
CA ASN A 347 -0.14 16.33 -22.68
C ASN A 347 -1.17 17.48 -22.66
N ASN A 348 -2.16 17.48 -23.56
CA ASN A 348 -3.19 18.53 -23.62
C ASN A 348 -4.13 18.42 -22.39
N PRO A 349 -4.16 19.42 -21.47
CA PRO A 349 -5.03 19.40 -20.29
C PRO A 349 -6.53 19.33 -20.62
N ALA A 350 -6.96 19.89 -21.76
CA ALA A 350 -8.36 19.84 -22.15
C ALA A 350 -8.82 18.41 -22.45
N LEU A 351 -7.97 17.58 -23.07
CA LEU A 351 -8.24 16.17 -23.31
C LEU A 351 -8.40 15.42 -21.97
N ARG A 352 -7.45 15.59 -21.04
CA ARG A 352 -7.50 14.94 -19.72
C ARG A 352 -8.76 15.34 -18.93
N LYS A 353 -9.08 16.65 -18.89
CA LYS A 353 -10.28 17.16 -18.24
C LYS A 353 -11.56 16.64 -18.88
N ALA A 354 -11.60 16.56 -20.20
CA ALA A 354 -12.76 16.03 -20.92
C ALA A 354 -12.97 14.53 -20.61
N MET A 355 -11.90 13.74 -20.53
CA MET A 355 -11.99 12.35 -20.11
C MET A 355 -12.54 12.22 -18.69
N ALA A 356 -12.09 13.07 -17.74
CA ALA A 356 -12.57 13.08 -16.37
C ALA A 356 -14.07 13.46 -16.28
N TYR A 357 -14.51 14.52 -16.98
CA TYR A 357 -15.92 14.90 -17.03
C TYR A 357 -16.85 13.86 -17.69
N ALA A 358 -16.31 13.01 -18.56
CA ALA A 358 -17.09 11.97 -19.21
C ALA A 358 -17.26 10.72 -18.37
N MET A 359 -16.56 10.57 -17.24
CA MET A 359 -16.67 9.42 -16.33
C MET A 359 -17.80 9.61 -15.32
N ASN A 360 -18.85 8.80 -15.39
CA ASN A 360 -19.90 8.74 -14.38
C ASN A 360 -19.49 7.75 -13.28
N ILE A 361 -18.59 8.19 -12.39
CA ILE A 361 -18.01 7.37 -11.32
C ILE A 361 -19.12 6.93 -10.34
N ASP A 362 -20.05 7.80 -9.99
CA ASP A 362 -21.12 7.49 -9.03
C ASP A 362 -22.05 6.38 -9.55
N ALA A 363 -22.41 6.40 -10.83
CA ALA A 363 -23.20 5.34 -11.44
C ALA A 363 -22.44 4.00 -11.50
N VAL A 364 -21.14 4.05 -11.74
CA VAL A 364 -20.26 2.86 -11.74
C VAL A 364 -20.12 2.31 -10.32
N ALA A 365 -19.88 3.17 -9.32
CA ALA A 365 -19.82 2.80 -7.92
C ALA A 365 -21.11 2.10 -7.46
N LYS A 366 -22.25 2.67 -7.79
CA LYS A 366 -23.56 2.07 -7.46
C LYS A 366 -23.78 0.72 -8.15
N ARG A 367 -23.45 0.62 -9.45
CA ARG A 367 -23.75 -0.56 -10.26
C ARG A 367 -22.81 -1.73 -9.98
N TYR A 368 -21.52 -1.49 -9.88
CA TYR A 368 -20.50 -2.54 -9.84
C TYR A 368 -19.93 -2.77 -8.43
N TYR A 369 -19.96 -1.74 -7.57
CA TYR A 369 -19.45 -1.79 -6.19
C TYR A 369 -20.57 -1.74 -5.14
N GLN A 370 -21.83 -1.79 -5.58
CA GLN A 370 -23.03 -1.90 -4.71
C GLN A 370 -23.10 -0.81 -3.62
N GLY A 371 -22.52 0.34 -3.88
CA GLY A 371 -22.47 1.46 -2.94
C GLY A 371 -21.37 1.37 -1.89
N LEU A 372 -20.47 0.38 -1.99
CA LEU A 372 -19.29 0.23 -1.12
C LEU A 372 -18.08 1.04 -1.60
N ALA A 373 -18.21 1.78 -2.69
CA ALA A 373 -17.20 2.69 -3.20
C ALA A 373 -17.79 4.07 -3.42
N PHE A 374 -16.96 5.10 -3.35
CA PHE A 374 -17.36 6.47 -3.61
C PHE A 374 -16.24 7.25 -4.30
N ARG A 375 -16.63 8.37 -4.89
CA ARG A 375 -15.70 9.27 -5.56
C ARG A 375 -14.88 10.06 -4.57
N VAL A 376 -13.58 10.18 -4.83
CA VAL A 376 -12.69 11.17 -4.20
C VAL A 376 -12.23 12.19 -5.23
N ASN A 377 -11.99 13.43 -4.80
CA ASN A 377 -11.65 14.55 -5.66
C ASN A 377 -10.22 15.06 -5.49
N THR A 378 -9.50 14.52 -4.52
CA THR A 378 -8.13 14.89 -4.17
C THR A 378 -7.32 13.63 -3.85
N LEU A 379 -5.99 13.73 -3.91
CA LEU A 379 -5.07 12.67 -3.50
C LEU A 379 -4.92 12.59 -1.97
N ILE A 380 -5.46 13.57 -1.24
CA ILE A 380 -5.51 13.57 0.22
C ILE A 380 -6.95 13.27 0.64
N PRO A 381 -7.27 11.99 1.00
CA PRO A 381 -8.61 11.59 1.40
C PRO A 381 -9.08 12.29 2.67
N GLU A 382 -10.40 12.29 2.87
CA GLU A 382 -11.03 12.96 4.01
C GLU A 382 -10.65 12.38 5.37
N GLN A 383 -10.11 11.15 5.41
CA GLN A 383 -9.56 10.54 6.63
C GLN A 383 -8.42 11.36 7.24
N PHE A 384 -7.75 12.18 6.44
CA PHE A 384 -6.71 13.09 6.93
C PHE A 384 -7.24 14.39 7.56
N GLY A 385 -8.56 14.50 7.75
CA GLY A 385 -9.18 15.63 8.46
C GLY A 385 -8.81 16.98 7.86
N ASP A 386 -8.16 17.84 8.65
CA ASP A 386 -7.81 19.22 8.26
C ASP A 386 -6.83 19.33 7.08
N PHE A 387 -6.15 18.26 6.72
CA PHE A 387 -5.28 18.23 5.53
C PHE A 387 -6.07 18.00 4.23
N SER A 388 -7.34 17.57 4.32
CA SER A 388 -8.18 17.32 3.15
C SER A 388 -9.05 18.53 2.83
N ASP A 389 -8.93 19.06 1.61
CA ASP A 389 -9.76 20.17 1.15
C ASP A 389 -11.09 19.68 0.54
N SER A 390 -12.15 19.69 1.33
CA SER A 390 -13.50 19.30 0.90
C SER A 390 -14.14 20.28 -0.09
N SER A 391 -13.59 21.50 -0.28
CA SER A 391 -14.08 22.46 -1.25
C SER A 391 -13.78 22.09 -2.70
N ILE A 392 -12.83 21.20 -2.94
CA ILE A 392 -12.45 20.71 -4.26
C ILE A 392 -13.58 19.86 -4.86
N LYS A 393 -14.30 20.42 -5.83
CA LYS A 393 -15.44 19.74 -6.50
C LYS A 393 -15.03 18.70 -7.54
N GLY A 394 -13.75 18.65 -7.93
CA GLY A 394 -13.25 17.75 -8.96
C GLY A 394 -13.92 17.93 -10.33
N TYR A 395 -14.19 16.81 -10.99
CA TYR A 395 -14.75 16.77 -12.36
C TYR A 395 -16.06 15.97 -12.39
N PRO A 396 -17.20 16.55 -11.93
CA PRO A 396 -18.49 15.86 -11.95
C PRO A 396 -18.91 15.47 -13.37
N TYR A 397 -19.65 14.38 -13.51
CA TYR A 397 -20.09 13.87 -14.80
C TYR A 397 -20.85 14.94 -15.61
N ASN A 398 -20.28 15.31 -16.76
CA ASN A 398 -20.84 16.33 -17.64
C ASN A 398 -20.35 16.18 -19.08
N LEU A 399 -21.12 15.45 -19.90
CA LEU A 399 -20.78 15.22 -21.30
C LEU A 399 -20.76 16.51 -22.15
N LYS A 400 -21.64 17.48 -21.84
CA LYS A 400 -21.68 18.77 -22.54
C LYS A 400 -20.37 19.51 -22.34
N LYS A 401 -19.91 19.63 -21.09
CA LYS A 401 -18.64 20.28 -20.77
C LYS A 401 -17.44 19.54 -21.35
N ALA A 402 -17.46 18.20 -21.33
CA ALA A 402 -16.42 17.39 -21.95
C ALA A 402 -16.29 17.68 -23.46
N ASN A 403 -17.41 17.70 -24.20
CA ASN A 403 -17.41 18.03 -25.62
C ASN A 403 -16.91 19.46 -25.87
N GLN A 404 -17.40 20.46 -25.12
CA GLN A 404 -16.95 21.85 -25.23
C GLN A 404 -15.42 22.00 -25.07
N LEU A 405 -14.83 21.29 -24.09
CA LEU A 405 -13.38 21.29 -23.90
C LEU A 405 -12.63 20.73 -25.09
N LEU A 406 -13.12 19.63 -25.67
CA LEU A 406 -12.50 19.00 -26.84
C LEU A 406 -12.63 19.89 -28.08
N ASP A 407 -13.82 20.47 -28.30
CA ASP A 407 -14.09 21.34 -29.46
C ASP A 407 -13.19 22.59 -29.41
N LYS A 408 -13.12 23.27 -28.23
CA LYS A 408 -12.26 24.44 -28.04
C LYS A 408 -10.78 24.13 -28.20
N ALA A 409 -10.35 22.90 -27.84
CA ALA A 409 -8.97 22.46 -27.98
C ALA A 409 -8.64 21.90 -29.38
N GLY A 410 -9.57 21.97 -30.35
CA GLY A 410 -9.33 21.56 -31.74
C GLY A 410 -9.45 20.08 -32.03
N TYR A 411 -9.97 19.26 -31.10
CA TYR A 411 -10.24 17.84 -31.35
C TYR A 411 -11.53 17.68 -32.17
N LYS A 412 -11.44 17.85 -33.47
CA LYS A 412 -12.60 17.77 -34.37
C LYS A 412 -13.07 16.32 -34.56
N LYS A 413 -14.39 16.10 -34.68
CA LYS A 413 -14.94 14.80 -35.07
C LYS A 413 -14.67 14.51 -36.56
N LYS A 414 -14.20 13.27 -36.87
CA LYS A 414 -14.05 12.72 -38.18
C LYS A 414 -14.68 11.33 -38.20
N GLY A 415 -15.92 11.24 -38.62
CA GLY A 415 -16.77 10.07 -38.44
C GLY A 415 -17.15 9.90 -36.97
N GLU A 416 -17.06 8.69 -36.45
CA GLU A 416 -17.42 8.34 -35.08
C GLU A 416 -16.46 8.94 -34.04
N PHE A 417 -15.17 9.12 -34.39
CA PHE A 417 -14.14 9.51 -33.43
C PHE A 417 -13.53 10.87 -33.75
N ARG A 418 -12.96 11.47 -32.70
CA ARG A 418 -12.18 12.71 -32.81
C ARG A 418 -10.75 12.43 -33.26
N VAL A 419 -10.20 13.40 -33.96
CA VAL A 419 -8.78 13.45 -34.38
C VAL A 419 -8.04 14.43 -33.46
N GLN A 420 -6.72 14.32 -33.43
CA GLN A 420 -5.85 15.30 -32.76
C GLN A 420 -5.94 16.67 -33.42
N PRO A 421 -5.60 17.78 -32.76
CA PRO A 421 -5.62 19.12 -33.35
C PRO A 421 -4.80 19.25 -34.63
N ASN A 422 -3.76 18.44 -34.80
CA ASN A 422 -2.95 18.35 -36.00
C ASN A 422 -3.54 17.45 -37.10
N GLY A 423 -4.78 16.99 -36.96
CA GLY A 423 -5.49 16.12 -37.89
C GLY A 423 -5.12 14.63 -37.83
N LYS A 424 -4.12 14.23 -37.09
CA LYS A 424 -3.75 12.81 -36.92
C LYS A 424 -4.82 12.03 -36.15
N LYS A 425 -4.94 10.74 -36.46
CA LYS A 425 -5.83 9.81 -35.74
C LYS A 425 -5.52 9.81 -34.26
N LEU A 426 -6.55 9.86 -33.45
CA LEU A 426 -6.44 9.76 -32.00
C LEU A 426 -6.92 8.37 -31.54
N THR A 427 -6.00 7.53 -31.06
CA THR A 427 -6.30 6.31 -30.33
C THR A 427 -5.59 6.40 -29.00
N ILE A 428 -6.32 6.20 -27.90
CA ILE A 428 -5.82 6.26 -26.53
C ILE A 428 -5.74 4.83 -26.01
N ASN A 429 -4.54 4.41 -25.64
CA ASN A 429 -4.28 3.07 -25.12
C ASN A 429 -4.32 3.08 -23.59
N LEU A 430 -5.21 2.27 -23.03
CA LEU A 430 -5.50 2.19 -21.61
C LEU A 430 -4.97 0.87 -21.05
N ALA A 431 -4.09 0.94 -20.05
CA ALA A 431 -3.65 -0.21 -19.28
C ALA A 431 -4.40 -0.27 -17.93
N VAL A 432 -5.06 -1.39 -17.67
CA VAL A 432 -5.81 -1.63 -16.43
C VAL A 432 -5.49 -3.01 -15.88
N ARG A 433 -5.60 -3.15 -14.57
CA ARG A 433 -5.36 -4.40 -13.86
C ARG A 433 -6.57 -5.33 -13.98
N ASN A 434 -6.31 -6.63 -14.10
CA ASN A 434 -7.30 -7.67 -13.93
C ASN A 434 -7.28 -8.15 -12.48
N ASN A 435 -7.77 -7.30 -11.57
CA ASN A 435 -7.74 -7.53 -10.13
C ASN A 435 -9.11 -7.91 -9.53
N ALA A 436 -10.13 -8.11 -10.36
CA ALA A 436 -11.44 -8.60 -9.98
C ALA A 436 -12.20 -9.09 -11.21
N THR A 437 -13.14 -9.99 -11.05
CA THR A 437 -14.01 -10.49 -12.15
C THR A 437 -14.80 -9.37 -12.82
N THR A 438 -15.02 -8.27 -12.13
CA THR A 438 -15.73 -7.08 -12.62
C THR A 438 -14.79 -6.03 -13.25
N ALA A 439 -13.47 -6.21 -13.22
CA ALA A 439 -12.53 -5.23 -13.76
C ALA A 439 -12.80 -4.92 -15.23
N GLU A 440 -12.91 -5.94 -16.09
CA GLU A 440 -13.18 -5.74 -17.51
C GLU A 440 -14.54 -5.08 -17.77
N PRO A 441 -15.68 -5.52 -17.22
CA PRO A 441 -16.97 -4.84 -17.36
C PRO A 441 -16.95 -3.38 -16.91
N VAL A 442 -16.32 -3.04 -15.81
CA VAL A 442 -16.18 -1.66 -15.31
C VAL A 442 -15.43 -0.80 -16.33
N TRP A 443 -14.27 -1.24 -16.79
CA TRP A 443 -13.46 -0.44 -17.71
C TRP A 443 -14.04 -0.38 -19.11
N ARG A 444 -14.72 -1.41 -19.59
CA ARG A 444 -15.51 -1.35 -20.84
C ARG A 444 -16.65 -0.34 -20.71
N ASN A 445 -17.27 -0.19 -19.56
CA ASN A 445 -18.27 0.85 -19.31
C ASN A 445 -17.68 2.25 -19.45
N TYR A 446 -16.49 2.53 -18.87
CA TYR A 446 -15.81 3.81 -19.05
C TYR A 446 -15.38 4.04 -20.50
N ILE A 447 -14.91 3.04 -21.21
CA ILE A 447 -14.59 3.12 -22.64
C ILE A 447 -15.83 3.56 -23.45
N GLN A 448 -17.01 3.00 -23.15
CA GLN A 448 -18.26 3.42 -23.78
C GLN A 448 -18.66 4.86 -23.43
N GLN A 449 -18.39 5.30 -22.19
CA GLN A 449 -18.64 6.69 -21.80
C GLN A 449 -17.73 7.66 -22.56
N TRP A 450 -16.44 7.35 -22.73
CA TRP A 450 -15.53 8.14 -23.55
C TRP A 450 -15.90 8.13 -25.05
N LYS A 451 -16.43 7.02 -25.55
CA LYS A 451 -16.96 6.93 -26.90
C LYS A 451 -18.10 7.94 -27.14
N LYS A 452 -18.97 8.22 -26.15
CA LYS A 452 -20.04 9.24 -26.25
C LYS A 452 -19.52 10.65 -26.54
N ILE A 453 -18.29 10.96 -26.17
CA ILE A 453 -17.62 12.23 -26.49
C ILE A 453 -16.67 12.10 -27.69
N GLY A 454 -16.72 10.98 -28.43
CA GLY A 454 -15.94 10.74 -29.63
C GLY A 454 -14.48 10.32 -29.41
N LEU A 455 -14.12 9.81 -28.23
CA LEU A 455 -12.78 9.30 -27.98
C LEU A 455 -12.68 7.80 -28.27
N ASN A 456 -11.67 7.40 -29.04
CA ASN A 456 -11.34 6.01 -29.31
C ASN A 456 -10.33 5.50 -28.26
N VAL A 457 -10.85 4.93 -27.17
CA VAL A 457 -10.03 4.34 -26.11
C VAL A 457 -10.03 2.81 -26.25
N LYS A 458 -8.88 2.19 -26.12
CA LYS A 458 -8.71 0.72 -26.23
C LYS A 458 -7.80 0.20 -25.14
N PHE A 459 -8.04 -1.01 -24.68
CA PHE A 459 -7.09 -1.70 -23.81
C PHE A 459 -5.76 -1.96 -24.52
N VAL A 460 -4.66 -1.79 -23.80
CA VAL A 460 -3.36 -2.34 -24.20
C VAL A 460 -3.49 -3.86 -24.21
N GLY A 461 -3.15 -4.49 -25.34
CA GLY A 461 -3.31 -5.94 -25.50
C GLY A 461 -4.77 -6.44 -25.62
N GLY A 462 -5.75 -5.53 -25.78
CA GLY A 462 -7.17 -5.88 -26.01
C GLY A 462 -7.99 -6.26 -24.78
N ARG A 463 -7.38 -6.42 -23.62
CA ARG A 463 -8.01 -6.82 -22.34
C ARG A 463 -7.27 -6.25 -21.13
N PRO A 464 -7.85 -6.28 -19.93
CA PRO A 464 -7.13 -6.03 -18.68
C PRO A 464 -5.91 -6.95 -18.51
N MET A 465 -4.86 -6.45 -17.91
CA MET A 465 -3.58 -7.13 -17.72
C MET A 465 -3.57 -7.84 -16.37
N GLU A 466 -2.94 -9.01 -16.32
CA GLU A 466 -2.58 -9.62 -15.05
C GLU A 466 -1.70 -8.64 -14.24
N PHE A 467 -1.85 -8.66 -12.90
CA PHE A 467 -1.33 -7.62 -12.01
C PHE A 467 0.19 -7.44 -12.14
N ASN A 468 0.96 -8.52 -12.07
CA ASN A 468 2.42 -8.43 -12.12
C ASN A 468 2.93 -7.96 -13.50
N ASN A 469 2.24 -8.35 -14.57
CA ASN A 469 2.54 -7.88 -15.93
C ASN A 469 2.20 -6.39 -16.07
N TRP A 470 1.10 -5.94 -15.44
CA TRP A 470 0.75 -4.53 -15.39
C TRP A 470 1.80 -3.71 -14.63
N VAL A 471 2.23 -4.17 -13.44
CA VAL A 471 3.30 -3.53 -12.66
C VAL A 471 4.55 -3.38 -13.50
N GLN A 472 5.00 -4.46 -14.13
CA GLN A 472 6.20 -4.45 -14.98
C GLN A 472 6.06 -3.45 -16.15
N ALA A 473 4.91 -3.42 -16.83
CA ALA A 473 4.67 -2.52 -17.96
C ALA A 473 4.68 -1.05 -17.55
N VAL A 474 4.07 -0.71 -16.41
CA VAL A 474 4.04 0.65 -15.88
C VAL A 474 5.43 1.07 -15.40
N GLN A 475 6.13 0.24 -14.62
CA GLN A 475 7.48 0.55 -14.10
C GLN A 475 8.54 0.63 -15.20
N SER A 476 8.40 -0.14 -16.28
CA SER A 476 9.31 -0.07 -17.44
C SER A 476 9.02 1.09 -18.38
N ASP A 477 7.98 1.91 -18.09
CA ASP A 477 7.53 3.02 -18.93
C ASP A 477 7.16 2.57 -20.36
N ASP A 478 6.38 1.47 -20.49
CA ASP A 478 5.98 0.89 -21.79
C ASP A 478 5.42 1.99 -22.72
N PRO A 479 6.02 2.22 -23.91
CA PRO A 479 5.59 3.27 -24.83
C PRO A 479 4.18 3.04 -25.42
N LYS A 480 3.63 1.84 -25.29
CA LYS A 480 2.27 1.53 -25.72
C LYS A 480 1.20 2.09 -24.79
N ILE A 481 1.53 2.48 -23.57
CA ILE A 481 0.59 3.00 -22.59
C ILE A 481 0.46 4.51 -22.75
N ASP A 482 -0.78 5.01 -22.90
CA ASP A 482 -1.11 6.43 -22.87
C ASP A 482 -1.76 6.81 -21.52
N VAL A 483 -2.57 5.91 -21.00
CA VAL A 483 -3.31 6.06 -19.73
C VAL A 483 -3.26 4.75 -18.99
N PHE A 484 -3.08 4.80 -17.68
CA PHE A 484 -3.18 3.60 -16.84
C PHE A 484 -4.03 3.86 -15.59
N GLU A 485 -4.71 2.82 -15.15
CA GLU A 485 -5.37 2.77 -13.85
C GLU A 485 -4.35 2.30 -12.82
N GLY A 486 -4.41 2.85 -11.63
CA GLY A 486 -3.57 2.47 -10.51
C GLY A 486 -4.26 2.70 -9.19
N GLY A 487 -3.64 2.28 -8.11
CA GLY A 487 -4.07 2.53 -6.74
C GLY A 487 -2.87 2.75 -5.84
N TRP A 488 -3.07 3.53 -4.79
CA TRP A 488 -2.11 3.71 -3.73
C TRP A 488 -2.75 3.40 -2.38
N SER A 489 -2.06 2.58 -1.60
CA SER A 489 -2.22 2.62 -0.15
C SER A 489 -1.39 3.78 0.36
N LEU A 490 -1.98 4.60 1.19
CA LEU A 490 -1.36 5.81 1.70
C LEU A 490 -0.67 5.53 3.03
N SER A 491 0.39 6.27 3.30
CA SER A 491 0.93 6.39 4.64
C SER A 491 -0.08 7.12 5.53
N SER A 492 0.10 7.03 6.83
CA SER A 492 -0.74 7.74 7.81
C SER A 492 -0.44 9.24 7.91
N GLU A 493 0.41 9.74 7.03
CA GLU A 493 0.68 11.16 6.82
C GLU A 493 0.46 11.55 5.36
N PRO A 494 -0.28 12.64 5.11
CA PRO A 494 -0.56 13.14 3.76
C PRO A 494 0.65 13.84 3.12
#